data_0fcc67dfb0d4c80854721f3f08a0c9c5
#
_entry.id   0fcc67dfb0d4c80854721f3f08a0c9c5
#
_cell.length_a   1.000
_cell.length_b   1.000
_cell.length_c   1.000
_cell.angle_alpha   90.00
_cell.angle_beta   90.00
_cell.angle_gamma   90.00
#
_symmetry.space_group_name_H-M   'P 1'
#
loop_
_entity.id
_entity.type
_entity.pdbx_description
1 polymer ?
#
loop_
_entity_poly.entity_id
_entity_poly.type
_entity_poly.pdbx_seq_one_letter_code
_entity_poly.pdbx_strand_id
1 'polypeptide(L)'
;MEKSRRIKLTAPQILVLGVIASIFIGAILLKLPISNVSGKHIKFVDSLFTATSAVCVTGLNTIIPAEQFTIFGKVVLMCLIEIGGIGFMSFIALLLLLMRKKIGLSERNLIKESLNQNYNKGIIKLIKKIFIYLGVIEIIGAIFLSIRFIPQYGTKMGIFYSIFLSISAVCNAGFDIMGSNSLINYQYDWLVSISIMVLIIVGGLGFTVWDDIIDAIKKIPARKFGREISTHTRIVLITTFILLVSGAVFTFILEKDNVQIMKDDNIAQKILKSSFYSTTLRTAGFESIDSTELTTATKFISLIYMFIGGSSGSTAGGIKTTTFAIIILMVISYLKGNENTIINKRKVPQRLLKRAIVVMFVSVFIIIVSIVGLSITEDIKAEHTLPEAETSVRDVSFLDIFYEVFSAFGTVGLTLGITPKLSVAGKIIIMFVMFIGRLGPITISYAVLKKDKRNKGIKYPECDDLIVG
;
A
#
# COMPACT_ATOMS: atom_id res chain seq x y z
N MET A 1 19.61 -22.50 -40.39
CA MET A 1 19.14 -21.22 -39.81
C MET A 1 18.28 -21.55 -38.59
N GLU A 2 18.86 -21.48 -37.44
CA GLU A 2 18.21 -21.74 -36.17
C GLU A 2 17.23 -20.58 -35.87
N LYS A 3 15.93 -20.83 -35.90
CA LYS A 3 14.90 -19.89 -35.46
C LYS A 3 15.10 -19.67 -33.96
N SER A 4 15.82 -18.62 -33.60
CA SER A 4 15.86 -18.12 -32.24
C SER A 4 14.43 -18.10 -31.67
N ARG A 5 14.13 -19.02 -30.74
CA ARG A 5 12.88 -19.03 -29.96
C ARG A 5 12.89 -17.81 -29.09
N ARG A 6 12.39 -16.68 -29.59
CA ARG A 6 12.12 -15.51 -28.73
C ARG A 6 11.18 -15.96 -27.63
N ILE A 7 11.68 -16.01 -26.41
CA ILE A 7 10.87 -16.27 -25.21
C ILE A 7 9.82 -15.16 -25.13
N LYS A 8 8.57 -15.50 -25.46
CA LYS A 8 7.46 -14.55 -25.35
C LYS A 8 7.04 -14.51 -23.88
N LEU A 9 7.51 -13.51 -23.15
CA LEU A 9 7.08 -13.23 -21.78
C LEU A 9 5.58 -12.93 -21.75
N THR A 10 4.88 -13.44 -20.75
CA THR A 10 3.48 -13.12 -20.49
C THR A 10 3.35 -11.73 -19.84
N ALA A 11 2.17 -11.12 -19.89
CA ALA A 11 1.93 -9.82 -19.30
C ALA A 11 2.26 -9.76 -17.80
N PRO A 12 1.85 -10.72 -16.95
CA PRO A 12 2.26 -10.74 -15.53
C PRO A 12 3.78 -10.86 -15.34
N GLN A 13 4.47 -11.64 -16.19
CA GLN A 13 5.93 -11.76 -16.12
C GLN A 13 6.65 -10.44 -16.42
N ILE A 14 6.21 -9.72 -17.45
CA ILE A 14 6.79 -8.40 -17.78
C ILE A 14 6.58 -7.41 -16.63
N LEU A 15 5.40 -7.43 -16.00
CA LEU A 15 5.10 -6.57 -14.86
C LEU A 15 6.01 -6.89 -13.66
N VAL A 16 6.12 -8.16 -13.28
CA VAL A 16 6.97 -8.62 -12.18
C VAL A 16 8.45 -8.26 -12.43
N LEU A 17 8.97 -8.57 -13.62
CA LEU A 17 10.35 -8.25 -13.99
C LEU A 17 10.62 -6.74 -14.01
N GLY A 18 9.66 -5.95 -14.47
CA GLY A 18 9.78 -4.50 -14.48
C GLY A 18 9.87 -3.89 -13.09
N VAL A 19 9.05 -4.36 -12.15
CA VAL A 19 9.12 -3.93 -10.75
C VAL A 19 10.43 -4.35 -10.10
N ILE A 20 10.89 -5.59 -10.32
CA ILE A 20 12.19 -6.07 -9.85
C ILE A 20 13.32 -5.20 -10.42
N ALA A 21 13.31 -4.89 -11.71
CA ALA A 21 14.31 -4.04 -12.33
C ALA A 21 14.31 -2.63 -11.70
N SER A 22 13.14 -2.05 -11.44
CA SER A 22 13.03 -0.74 -10.77
C SER A 22 13.62 -0.76 -9.36
N ILE A 23 13.39 -1.84 -8.61
CA ILE A 23 13.95 -2.04 -7.27
C ILE A 23 15.49 -2.10 -7.33
N PHE A 24 16.05 -2.91 -8.23
CA PHE A 24 17.51 -3.03 -8.35
C PHE A 24 18.18 -1.75 -8.82
N ILE A 25 17.60 -1.05 -9.82
CA ILE A 25 18.09 0.26 -10.27
C ILE A 25 18.03 1.25 -9.11
N GLY A 26 16.93 1.30 -8.38
CA GLY A 26 16.76 2.16 -7.21
C GLY A 26 17.78 1.86 -6.12
N ALA A 27 18.02 0.58 -5.81
CA ALA A 27 19.03 0.17 -4.84
C ALA A 27 20.44 0.62 -5.21
N ILE A 28 20.81 0.48 -6.48
CA ILE A 28 22.11 0.96 -6.98
C ILE A 28 22.21 2.48 -6.84
N LEU A 29 21.19 3.23 -7.28
CA LEU A 29 21.18 4.68 -7.19
C LEU A 29 21.25 5.18 -5.74
N LEU A 30 20.51 4.56 -4.80
CA LEU A 30 20.54 4.91 -3.38
C LEU A 30 21.87 4.55 -2.71
N LYS A 31 22.61 3.57 -3.22
CA LYS A 31 23.94 3.19 -2.72
C LYS A 31 25.05 4.13 -3.18
N LEU A 32 24.85 4.92 -4.24
CA LEU A 32 25.88 5.84 -4.75
C LEU A 32 26.34 6.82 -3.66
N PRO A 33 27.63 7.17 -3.60
CA PRO A 33 28.15 8.15 -2.63
C PRO A 33 27.41 9.49 -2.67
N ILE A 34 27.02 9.96 -3.85
CA ILE A 34 26.27 11.20 -4.04
C ILE A 34 24.87 11.17 -3.39
N SER A 35 24.30 9.98 -3.21
CA SER A 35 22.98 9.79 -2.57
C SER A 35 23.05 9.82 -1.05
N ASN A 36 24.23 9.63 -0.46
CA ASN A 36 24.43 9.50 0.97
C ASN A 36 25.17 10.70 1.55
N VAL A 37 24.84 11.07 2.78
CA VAL A 37 25.52 12.14 3.51
C VAL A 37 26.97 11.72 3.76
N SER A 38 27.92 12.66 3.67
CA SER A 38 29.35 12.41 3.87
C SER A 38 29.61 11.62 5.15
N GLY A 39 30.40 10.54 5.02
CA GLY A 39 30.74 9.66 6.13
C GLY A 39 29.68 8.58 6.47
N LYS A 40 28.50 8.62 5.89
CA LYS A 40 27.46 7.60 6.10
C LYS A 40 27.44 6.61 4.93
N HIS A 41 27.91 5.39 5.15
CA HIS A 41 27.88 4.32 4.14
C HIS A 41 26.67 3.39 4.39
N ILE A 42 25.85 3.20 3.36
CA ILE A 42 24.74 2.26 3.40
C ILE A 42 25.18 0.86 2.91
N LYS A 43 24.78 -0.19 3.64
CA LYS A 43 24.95 -1.57 3.17
C LYS A 43 24.02 -1.83 1.98
N PHE A 44 24.43 -2.70 1.04
CA PHE A 44 23.62 -3.00 -0.15
C PHE A 44 22.25 -3.58 0.21
N VAL A 45 22.17 -4.41 1.26
CA VAL A 45 20.89 -4.98 1.74
C VAL A 45 19.94 -3.89 2.22
N ASP A 46 20.42 -2.87 2.93
CA ASP A 46 19.60 -1.77 3.43
C ASP A 46 19.16 -0.83 2.29
N SER A 47 20.04 -0.61 1.30
CA SER A 47 19.70 0.10 0.07
C SER A 47 18.63 -0.65 -0.74
N LEU A 48 18.75 -1.98 -0.86
CA LEU A 48 17.78 -2.84 -1.54
C LEU A 48 16.45 -2.87 -0.79
N PHE A 49 16.49 -2.93 0.54
CA PHE A 49 15.30 -2.87 1.39
C PHE A 49 14.54 -1.55 1.20
N THR A 50 15.25 -0.42 1.28
CA THR A 50 14.68 0.92 1.10
C THR A 50 14.10 1.10 -0.30
N ALA A 51 14.82 0.65 -1.35
CA ALA A 51 14.31 0.68 -2.72
C ALA A 51 13.08 -0.21 -2.89
N THR A 52 13.05 -1.40 -2.27
CA THR A 52 11.89 -2.31 -2.28
C THR A 52 10.70 -1.65 -1.59
N SER A 53 10.91 -1.08 -0.41
CA SER A 53 9.89 -0.37 0.36
C SER A 53 9.33 0.83 -0.43
N ALA A 54 10.18 1.61 -1.10
CA ALA A 54 9.75 2.75 -1.91
C ALA A 54 8.95 2.33 -3.15
N VAL A 55 9.44 1.34 -3.92
CA VAL A 55 8.73 0.86 -5.13
C VAL A 55 7.47 0.07 -4.78
N CYS A 56 7.47 -0.67 -3.66
CA CYS A 56 6.26 -1.31 -3.15
C CYS A 56 5.34 -0.36 -2.40
N VAL A 57 5.79 0.90 -2.18
CA VAL A 57 4.99 1.94 -1.51
C VAL A 57 4.59 1.46 -0.12
N THR A 58 5.56 1.02 0.67
CA THR A 58 5.31 0.42 1.99
C THR A 58 5.62 1.39 3.12
N GLY A 59 6.84 2.00 3.13
CA GLY A 59 7.26 2.91 4.19
C GLY A 59 8.14 2.29 5.28
N LEU A 60 8.28 0.96 5.34
CA LEU A 60 9.21 0.33 6.27
C LEU A 60 10.66 0.69 5.93
N ASN A 61 11.44 1.06 6.93
CA ASN A 61 12.81 1.53 6.77
C ASN A 61 13.76 0.85 7.74
N THR A 62 14.92 0.41 7.23
CA THR A 62 16.04 -0.08 8.08
C THR A 62 16.99 1.05 8.49
N ILE A 63 16.82 2.22 7.92
CA ILE A 63 17.61 3.44 8.13
C ILE A 63 16.66 4.64 8.18
N ILE A 64 17.08 5.73 8.77
CA ILE A 64 16.32 6.99 8.80
C ILE A 64 16.60 7.78 7.52
N PRO A 65 15.63 7.90 6.57
CA PRO A 65 15.88 8.53 5.26
C PRO A 65 16.30 9.99 5.37
N ALA A 66 15.77 10.70 6.36
CA ALA A 66 16.08 12.11 6.63
C ALA A 66 17.57 12.36 6.88
N GLU A 67 18.21 11.44 7.62
CA GLU A 67 19.60 11.56 8.06
C GLU A 67 20.61 10.88 7.13
N GLN A 68 20.17 9.81 6.44
CA GLN A 68 21.02 9.03 5.58
C GLN A 68 21.22 9.68 4.21
N PHE A 69 20.14 10.21 3.62
CA PHE A 69 20.17 10.64 2.23
C PHE A 69 20.38 12.15 2.04
N THR A 70 21.23 12.50 1.07
CA THR A 70 21.33 13.84 0.53
C THR A 70 20.04 14.26 -0.19
N ILE A 71 19.94 15.50 -0.63
CA ILE A 71 18.83 15.96 -1.48
C ILE A 71 18.70 15.08 -2.73
N PHE A 72 19.82 14.68 -3.36
CA PHE A 72 19.81 13.78 -4.51
C PHE A 72 19.21 12.42 -4.15
N GLY A 73 19.64 11.79 -3.05
CA GLY A 73 19.08 10.51 -2.59
C GLY A 73 17.60 10.60 -2.26
N LYS A 74 17.15 11.71 -1.66
CA LYS A 74 15.73 11.99 -1.39
C LYS A 74 14.90 12.14 -2.67
N VAL A 75 15.46 12.78 -3.71
CA VAL A 75 14.80 12.87 -5.04
C VAL A 75 14.71 11.50 -5.70
N VAL A 76 15.77 10.68 -5.63
CA VAL A 76 15.71 9.28 -6.10
C VAL A 76 14.62 8.51 -5.40
N LEU A 77 14.53 8.63 -4.07
CA LEU A 77 13.48 7.99 -3.26
C LEU A 77 12.08 8.43 -3.70
N MET A 78 11.88 9.74 -3.90
CA MET A 78 10.62 10.31 -4.39
C MET A 78 10.22 9.75 -5.75
N CYS A 79 11.18 9.63 -6.69
CA CYS A 79 10.92 9.01 -8.00
C CYS A 79 10.53 7.52 -7.89
N LEU A 80 11.16 6.77 -6.98
CA LEU A 80 10.82 5.37 -6.75
C LEU A 80 9.40 5.21 -6.18
N ILE A 81 9.01 6.08 -5.24
CA ILE A 81 7.66 6.15 -4.67
C ILE A 81 6.64 6.42 -5.77
N GLU A 82 6.91 7.37 -6.65
CA GLU A 82 6.02 7.75 -7.76
C GLU A 82 5.84 6.59 -8.76
N ILE A 83 6.94 5.94 -9.17
CA ILE A 83 6.91 4.74 -10.03
C ILE A 83 6.07 3.63 -9.38
N GLY A 84 6.24 3.44 -8.08
CA GLY A 84 5.51 2.45 -7.30
C GLY A 84 4.02 2.79 -7.16
N GLY A 85 3.69 4.03 -6.82
CA GLY A 85 2.33 4.53 -6.57
C GLY A 85 1.43 4.40 -7.80
N ILE A 86 1.90 4.90 -8.94
CA ILE A 86 1.16 4.84 -10.21
C ILE A 86 1.16 3.43 -10.81
N GLY A 87 2.15 2.63 -10.46
CA GLY A 87 2.41 1.31 -11.02
C GLY A 87 3.28 1.37 -12.27
N PHE A 88 4.27 0.48 -12.31
CA PHE A 88 5.32 0.42 -13.32
C PHE A 88 4.82 0.49 -14.78
N MET A 89 3.75 -0.21 -15.13
CA MET A 89 3.22 -0.22 -16.49
C MET A 89 2.57 1.10 -16.90
N SER A 90 1.91 1.77 -15.96
CA SER A 90 1.32 3.09 -16.22
C SER A 90 2.42 4.14 -16.39
N PHE A 91 3.50 4.03 -15.61
CA PHE A 91 4.67 4.88 -15.74
C PHE A 91 5.37 4.71 -17.10
N ILE A 92 5.60 3.47 -17.56
CA ILE A 92 6.14 3.22 -18.91
C ILE A 92 5.21 3.78 -20.00
N ALA A 93 3.91 3.60 -19.85
CA ALA A 93 2.95 4.14 -20.80
C ALA A 93 3.01 5.67 -20.89
N LEU A 94 3.22 6.36 -19.76
CA LEU A 94 3.45 7.80 -19.74
C LEU A 94 4.71 8.16 -20.52
N LEU A 95 5.84 7.49 -20.25
CA LEU A 95 7.09 7.75 -20.96
C LEU A 95 6.94 7.57 -22.48
N LEU A 96 6.25 6.49 -22.92
CA LEU A 96 5.97 6.27 -24.34
C LEU A 96 5.10 7.38 -24.93
N LEU A 97 4.11 7.87 -24.19
CA LEU A 97 3.26 8.99 -24.60
C LEU A 97 4.03 10.31 -24.70
N LEU A 98 4.92 10.61 -23.74
CA LEU A 98 5.78 11.79 -23.77
C LEU A 98 6.75 11.75 -24.97
N MET A 99 7.28 10.56 -25.29
CA MET A 99 8.10 10.32 -26.47
C MET A 99 7.31 10.29 -27.78
N ARG A 100 5.98 10.53 -27.75
CA ARG A 100 5.06 10.47 -28.89
C ARG A 100 5.07 9.12 -29.62
N LYS A 101 5.47 8.02 -28.95
CA LYS A 101 5.43 6.67 -29.52
C LYS A 101 4.01 6.08 -29.45
N LYS A 102 3.63 5.32 -30.49
CA LYS A 102 2.33 4.63 -30.51
C LYS A 102 2.35 3.44 -29.55
N ILE A 103 1.35 3.35 -28.67
CA ILE A 103 1.15 2.22 -27.75
C ILE A 103 0.37 1.14 -28.51
N GLY A 104 0.99 -0.01 -28.73
CA GLY A 104 0.41 -1.16 -29.45
C GLY A 104 -0.63 -1.92 -28.61
N LEU A 105 -1.28 -2.92 -29.22
CA LEU A 105 -2.29 -3.75 -28.53
C LEU A 105 -1.71 -4.59 -27.38
N SER A 106 -0.46 -5.06 -27.53
CA SER A 106 0.23 -5.83 -26.49
C SER A 106 0.45 -4.98 -25.24
N GLU A 107 0.96 -3.77 -25.42
CA GLU A 107 1.21 -2.82 -24.33
C GLU A 107 -0.08 -2.38 -23.64
N ARG A 108 -1.18 -2.17 -24.42
CA ARG A 108 -2.49 -1.87 -23.84
C ARG A 108 -3.01 -3.01 -22.96
N ASN A 109 -2.76 -4.27 -23.36
CA ASN A 109 -3.13 -5.42 -22.53
C ASN A 109 -2.33 -5.47 -21.22
N LEU A 110 -1.02 -5.12 -21.26
CA LEU A 110 -0.18 -5.02 -20.08
C LEU A 110 -0.69 -3.95 -19.10
N ILE A 111 -1.00 -2.77 -19.62
CA ILE A 111 -1.55 -1.66 -18.83
C ILE A 111 -2.92 -2.04 -18.23
N LYS A 112 -3.78 -2.68 -19.01
CA LYS A 112 -5.08 -3.19 -18.56
C LYS A 112 -4.92 -4.11 -17.36
N GLU A 113 -3.98 -5.06 -17.42
CA GLU A 113 -3.71 -5.98 -16.31
C GLU A 113 -3.16 -5.24 -15.08
N SER A 114 -2.21 -4.32 -15.25
CA SER A 114 -1.64 -3.57 -14.13
C SER A 114 -2.67 -2.68 -13.41
N LEU A 115 -3.62 -2.10 -14.15
CA LEU A 115 -4.71 -1.29 -13.58
C LEU A 115 -5.94 -2.11 -13.16
N ASN A 116 -5.90 -3.45 -13.27
CA ASN A 116 -7.05 -4.34 -13.01
C ASN A 116 -8.32 -3.95 -13.78
N GLN A 117 -8.18 -3.45 -15.02
CA GLN A 117 -9.30 -3.05 -15.86
C GLN A 117 -9.87 -4.23 -16.67
N ASN A 118 -11.17 -4.15 -17.01
CA ASN A 118 -11.83 -5.21 -17.80
C ASN A 118 -11.83 -4.96 -19.32
N TYR A 119 -11.51 -3.73 -19.76
CA TYR A 119 -11.59 -3.32 -21.16
C TYR A 119 -10.35 -2.56 -21.64
N ASN A 120 -10.06 -2.65 -22.95
CA ASN A 120 -8.92 -1.96 -23.57
C ASN A 120 -9.29 -0.60 -24.17
N LYS A 121 -10.60 -0.38 -24.45
CA LYS A 121 -11.07 0.86 -25.08
C LYS A 121 -10.91 2.03 -24.11
N GLY A 122 -10.22 3.08 -24.54
CA GLY A 122 -10.03 4.29 -23.72
C GLY A 122 -8.90 4.22 -22.69
N ILE A 123 -8.14 3.13 -22.57
CA ILE A 123 -7.10 2.95 -21.54
C ILE A 123 -6.01 4.02 -21.61
N ILE A 124 -5.64 4.49 -22.80
CA ILE A 124 -4.65 5.58 -22.98
C ILE A 124 -5.21 6.90 -22.44
N LYS A 125 -6.51 7.16 -22.68
CA LYS A 125 -7.18 8.36 -22.14
C LYS A 125 -7.27 8.31 -20.63
N LEU A 126 -7.53 7.13 -20.06
CA LEU A 126 -7.54 6.92 -18.62
C LEU A 126 -6.16 7.19 -18.01
N ILE A 127 -5.07 6.68 -18.60
CA ILE A 127 -3.71 6.95 -18.11
C ILE A 127 -3.42 8.45 -18.08
N LYS A 128 -3.71 9.18 -19.17
CA LYS A 128 -3.51 10.64 -19.19
C LYS A 128 -4.30 11.33 -18.08
N LYS A 129 -5.56 10.93 -17.84
CA LYS A 129 -6.38 11.47 -16.76
C LYS A 129 -5.75 11.15 -15.37
N ILE A 130 -5.27 9.92 -15.16
CA ILE A 130 -4.63 9.51 -13.90
C ILE A 130 -3.46 10.45 -13.58
N PHE A 131 -2.55 10.68 -14.53
CA PHE A 131 -1.40 11.54 -14.29
C PHE A 131 -1.78 13.01 -14.04
N ILE A 132 -2.78 13.52 -14.76
CA ILE A 132 -3.27 14.88 -14.53
C ILE A 132 -3.90 14.98 -13.13
N TYR A 133 -4.75 14.02 -12.74
CA TYR A 133 -5.40 14.04 -11.43
C TYR A 133 -4.39 13.92 -10.31
N LEU A 134 -3.43 12.99 -10.44
CA LEU A 134 -2.37 12.80 -9.47
C LEU A 134 -1.55 14.07 -9.28
N GLY A 135 -1.01 14.64 -10.35
CA GLY A 135 -0.20 15.85 -10.28
C GLY A 135 -0.98 17.06 -9.72
N VAL A 136 -2.28 17.20 -10.05
CA VAL A 136 -3.12 18.26 -9.48
C VAL A 136 -3.30 18.08 -7.97
N ILE A 137 -3.57 16.85 -7.51
CA ILE A 137 -3.76 16.55 -6.09
C ILE A 137 -2.45 16.74 -5.32
N GLU A 138 -1.32 16.31 -5.88
CA GLU A 138 0.00 16.51 -5.29
C GLU A 138 0.37 17.99 -5.16
N ILE A 139 0.11 18.79 -6.20
CA ILE A 139 0.35 20.24 -6.15
C ILE A 139 -0.53 20.89 -5.08
N ILE A 140 -1.82 20.55 -5.02
CA ILE A 140 -2.73 21.07 -4.00
C ILE A 140 -2.25 20.69 -2.60
N GLY A 141 -1.88 19.43 -2.38
CA GLY A 141 -1.33 18.96 -1.12
C GLY A 141 -0.04 19.67 -0.72
N ALA A 142 0.88 19.85 -1.67
CA ALA A 142 2.11 20.59 -1.43
C ALA A 142 1.86 22.06 -1.07
N ILE A 143 0.86 22.71 -1.67
CA ILE A 143 0.47 24.09 -1.33
C ILE A 143 -0.02 24.15 0.13
N PHE A 144 -0.93 23.26 0.54
CA PHE A 144 -1.44 23.26 1.92
C PHE A 144 -0.32 22.98 2.94
N LEU A 145 0.54 22.02 2.68
CA LEU A 145 1.68 21.70 3.54
C LEU A 145 2.72 22.83 3.58
N SER A 146 2.92 23.57 2.48
CA SER A 146 3.86 24.67 2.39
C SER A 146 3.50 25.86 3.32
N ILE A 147 2.21 26.05 3.59
CA ILE A 147 1.74 27.07 4.54
C ILE A 147 2.37 26.86 5.93
N ARG A 148 2.58 25.60 6.33
CA ARG A 148 3.20 25.28 7.63
C ARG A 148 4.71 25.14 7.53
N PHE A 149 5.24 24.52 6.46
CA PHE A 149 6.67 24.17 6.40
C PHE A 149 7.56 25.32 5.94
N ILE A 150 7.07 26.27 5.12
CA ILE A 150 7.88 27.42 4.69
C ILE A 150 8.26 28.32 5.89
N PRO A 151 7.34 28.71 6.79
CA PRO A 151 7.70 29.48 7.97
C PRO A 151 8.68 28.75 8.91
N GLN A 152 8.61 27.42 8.99
CA GLN A 152 9.42 26.61 9.90
C GLN A 152 10.82 26.28 9.37
N TYR A 153 10.93 25.93 8.07
CA TYR A 153 12.17 25.43 7.46
C TYR A 153 12.78 26.38 6.43
N GLY A 154 12.17 27.54 6.22
CA GLY A 154 12.53 28.47 5.17
C GLY A 154 12.03 28.04 3.78
N THR A 155 12.05 28.96 2.82
CA THR A 155 11.36 28.78 1.52
C THR A 155 11.85 27.56 0.76
N LYS A 156 13.17 27.35 0.61
CA LYS A 156 13.71 26.25 -0.20
C LYS A 156 13.39 24.87 0.39
N MET A 157 13.71 24.67 1.66
CA MET A 157 13.51 23.37 2.33
C MET A 157 12.04 23.13 2.63
N GLY A 158 11.27 24.17 3.00
CA GLY A 158 9.84 24.06 3.24
C GLY A 158 9.07 23.61 2.00
N ILE A 159 9.38 24.15 0.81
CA ILE A 159 8.79 23.69 -0.45
C ILE A 159 9.18 22.24 -0.75
N PHE A 160 10.47 21.90 -0.59
CA PHE A 160 10.94 20.54 -0.84
C PHE A 160 10.24 19.50 0.07
N TYR A 161 10.12 19.79 1.36
CA TYR A 161 9.42 18.93 2.33
C TYR A 161 7.93 18.81 1.99
N SER A 162 7.28 19.90 1.59
CA SER A 162 5.87 19.91 1.20
C SER A 162 5.61 19.03 -0.02
N ILE A 163 6.46 19.12 -1.05
CA ILE A 163 6.36 18.29 -2.26
C ILE A 163 6.60 16.83 -1.92
N PHE A 164 7.67 16.52 -1.17
CA PHE A 164 8.00 15.14 -0.80
C PHE A 164 6.87 14.47 -0.02
N LEU A 165 6.37 15.13 1.02
CA LEU A 165 5.28 14.60 1.84
C LEU A 165 3.97 14.49 1.07
N SER A 166 3.67 15.43 0.18
CA SER A 166 2.47 15.35 -0.66
C SER A 166 2.51 14.14 -1.58
N ILE A 167 3.62 13.91 -2.29
CA ILE A 167 3.82 12.74 -3.15
C ILE A 167 3.74 11.45 -2.32
N SER A 168 4.46 11.40 -1.20
CA SER A 168 4.46 10.23 -0.31
C SER A 168 3.06 9.92 0.22
N ALA A 169 2.27 10.94 0.59
CA ALA A 169 0.91 10.77 1.11
C ALA A 169 -0.08 10.32 0.02
N VAL A 170 -0.08 10.93 -1.16
CA VAL A 170 -0.97 10.54 -2.28
C VAL A 170 -0.62 9.15 -2.81
N CYS A 171 0.66 8.81 -2.85
CA CYS A 171 1.12 7.47 -3.22
C CYS A 171 0.88 6.44 -2.11
N ASN A 172 0.50 6.85 -0.90
CA ASN A 172 0.38 5.99 0.29
C ASN A 172 1.71 5.27 0.62
N ALA A 173 2.82 6.01 0.60
CA ALA A 173 4.15 5.42 0.70
C ALA A 173 4.74 5.41 2.12
N GLY A 174 4.24 6.28 3.01
CA GLY A 174 4.71 6.34 4.40
C GLY A 174 6.15 6.81 4.60
N PHE A 175 6.79 7.26 3.54
CA PHE A 175 8.12 7.85 3.67
C PHE A 175 8.00 9.31 4.05
N ASP A 176 8.75 9.70 5.07
CA ASP A 176 8.99 11.09 5.42
C ASP A 176 10.48 11.41 5.50
N ILE A 177 10.77 12.67 5.54
CA ILE A 177 12.12 13.22 5.63
C ILE A 177 12.24 14.21 6.80
N MET A 178 11.36 14.03 7.81
CA MET A 178 11.26 14.94 8.97
C MET A 178 12.20 14.55 10.11
N GLY A 179 12.77 13.37 10.08
CA GLY A 179 13.70 12.86 11.10
C GLY A 179 13.29 11.51 11.67
N SER A 180 13.79 11.18 12.85
CA SER A 180 13.51 9.90 13.52
C SER A 180 12.07 9.78 14.03
N ASN A 181 11.41 10.91 14.29
CA ASN A 181 10.10 10.96 14.95
C ASN A 181 8.94 11.10 13.94
N SER A 182 9.19 10.93 12.67
CA SER A 182 8.16 11.06 11.63
C SER A 182 7.28 12.33 11.84
N LEU A 183 5.96 12.18 11.85
CA LEU A 183 5.01 13.28 12.06
C LEU A 183 4.56 13.45 13.52
N ILE A 184 5.18 12.77 14.49
CA ILE A 184 4.83 12.88 15.93
C ILE A 184 4.89 14.33 16.40
N ASN A 185 5.86 15.11 15.92
CA ASN A 185 5.98 16.53 16.24
C ASN A 185 4.82 17.40 15.73
N TYR A 186 4.01 16.87 14.79
CA TYR A 186 2.84 17.54 14.19
C TYR A 186 1.52 16.92 14.63
N GLN A 187 1.50 16.06 15.65
CA GLN A 187 0.31 15.35 16.12
C GLN A 187 -0.85 16.27 16.53
N TYR A 188 -0.56 17.52 16.90
CA TYR A 188 -1.54 18.54 17.26
C TYR A 188 -1.79 19.59 16.16
N ASP A 189 -1.08 19.50 15.05
CA ASP A 189 -1.23 20.43 13.92
C ASP A 189 -2.35 19.94 13.00
N TRP A 190 -3.51 20.61 13.08
CA TRP A 190 -4.70 20.30 12.30
C TRP A 190 -4.46 20.44 10.79
N LEU A 191 -3.70 21.45 10.36
CA LEU A 191 -3.45 21.69 8.95
C LEU A 191 -2.64 20.55 8.33
N VAL A 192 -1.55 20.15 8.96
CA VAL A 192 -0.68 19.07 8.51
C VAL A 192 -1.46 17.74 8.55
N SER A 193 -2.08 17.44 9.71
CA SER A 193 -2.78 16.17 9.91
C SER A 193 -3.95 16.00 8.94
N ILE A 194 -4.82 16.99 8.76
CA ILE A 194 -5.95 16.90 7.85
C ILE A 194 -5.47 16.83 6.39
N SER A 195 -4.47 17.64 6.02
CA SER A 195 -3.94 17.61 4.66
C SER A 195 -3.42 16.22 4.30
N ILE A 196 -2.62 15.60 5.16
CA ILE A 196 -2.08 14.26 4.94
C ILE A 196 -3.19 13.21 4.93
N MET A 197 -4.15 13.24 5.87
CA MET A 197 -5.29 12.32 5.87
C MET A 197 -6.09 12.39 4.57
N VAL A 198 -6.38 13.58 4.08
CA VAL A 198 -7.12 13.76 2.81
C VAL A 198 -6.33 13.19 1.64
N LEU A 199 -5.03 13.46 1.55
CA LEU A 199 -4.18 12.94 0.49
C LEU A 199 -4.13 11.41 0.49
N ILE A 200 -3.98 10.78 1.66
CA ILE A 200 -4.00 9.33 1.85
C ILE A 200 -5.35 8.74 1.39
N ILE A 201 -6.46 9.30 1.85
CA ILE A 201 -7.80 8.82 1.50
C ILE A 201 -8.01 8.92 0.00
N VAL A 202 -7.70 10.06 -0.60
CA VAL A 202 -7.85 10.28 -2.04
C VAL A 202 -6.98 9.31 -2.83
N GLY A 203 -5.69 9.13 -2.48
CA GLY A 203 -4.80 8.14 -3.09
C GLY A 203 -5.35 6.71 -3.00
N GLY A 204 -5.91 6.34 -1.84
CA GLY A 204 -6.47 5.01 -1.56
C GLY A 204 -7.82 4.70 -2.21
N LEU A 205 -8.59 5.70 -2.69
CA LEU A 205 -9.90 5.48 -3.31
C LEU A 205 -9.82 4.80 -4.68
N GLY A 206 -8.77 5.06 -5.45
CA GLY A 206 -8.55 4.48 -6.77
C GLY A 206 -8.95 5.37 -7.94
N PHE A 207 -8.18 5.24 -9.02
CA PHE A 207 -8.26 6.12 -10.19
C PHE A 207 -9.60 6.02 -10.94
N THR A 208 -10.23 4.86 -10.94
CA THR A 208 -11.55 4.64 -11.54
C THR A 208 -12.65 5.31 -10.76
N VAL A 209 -12.52 5.38 -9.43
CA VAL A 209 -13.46 6.08 -8.55
C VAL A 209 -13.38 7.58 -8.79
N TRP A 210 -12.17 8.14 -8.96
CA TRP A 210 -12.00 9.56 -9.29
C TRP A 210 -12.65 9.93 -10.62
N ASP A 211 -12.40 9.10 -11.67
CA ASP A 211 -12.99 9.33 -12.99
C ASP A 211 -14.52 9.30 -12.94
N ASP A 212 -15.09 8.35 -12.21
CA ASP A 212 -16.53 8.18 -12.03
C ASP A 212 -17.16 9.36 -11.26
N ILE A 213 -16.51 9.82 -10.19
CA ILE A 213 -16.97 10.99 -9.41
C ILE A 213 -16.89 12.27 -10.25
N ILE A 214 -15.78 12.52 -10.94
CA ILE A 214 -15.59 13.70 -11.76
C ILE A 214 -16.58 13.73 -12.93
N ASP A 215 -16.81 12.58 -13.58
CA ASP A 215 -17.80 12.46 -14.65
C ASP A 215 -19.23 12.64 -14.12
N ALA A 216 -19.52 12.16 -12.90
CA ALA A 216 -20.81 12.37 -12.24
C ALA A 216 -21.05 13.86 -11.93
N ILE A 217 -20.05 14.56 -11.41
CA ILE A 217 -20.14 16.02 -11.12
C ILE A 217 -20.37 16.83 -12.41
N LYS A 218 -19.68 16.47 -13.51
CA LYS A 218 -19.81 17.21 -14.78
C LYS A 218 -21.15 17.04 -15.47
N LYS A 219 -21.84 15.92 -15.25
CA LYS A 219 -23.05 15.55 -16.01
C LYS A 219 -24.35 15.95 -15.34
N ILE A 220 -24.37 16.39 -14.06
CA ILE A 220 -25.61 16.43 -13.29
C ILE A 220 -25.83 17.72 -12.54
N PRO A 221 -27.10 18.28 -12.60
CA PRO A 221 -27.59 19.12 -11.52
C PRO A 221 -27.67 18.35 -10.22
N ALA A 222 -27.29 18.96 -9.10
CA ALA A 222 -27.00 18.34 -7.79
C ALA A 222 -28.02 17.30 -7.24
N ARG A 223 -29.28 17.29 -7.75
CA ARG A 223 -30.33 16.37 -7.30
C ARG A 223 -30.24 14.92 -7.76
N LYS A 224 -29.34 14.57 -8.73
CA LYS A 224 -29.24 13.20 -9.29
C LYS A 224 -27.89 12.51 -9.06
N PHE A 225 -26.98 13.12 -8.30
CA PHE A 225 -25.61 12.64 -8.09
C PHE A 225 -25.54 11.15 -7.67
N GLY A 226 -26.36 10.72 -6.74
CA GLY A 226 -26.32 9.33 -6.24
C GLY A 226 -26.82 8.25 -7.21
N ARG A 227 -27.52 8.61 -8.32
CA ARG A 227 -28.04 7.63 -9.29
C ARG A 227 -27.06 7.28 -10.41
N GLU A 228 -26.07 8.12 -10.66
CA GLU A 228 -25.11 7.94 -11.78
C GLU A 228 -23.78 7.34 -11.37
N ILE A 229 -23.51 7.23 -10.06
CA ILE A 229 -22.29 6.58 -9.54
C ILE A 229 -22.38 5.07 -9.74
N SER A 230 -21.32 4.47 -10.27
CA SER A 230 -21.22 3.03 -10.48
C SER A 230 -21.33 2.24 -9.17
N THR A 231 -21.78 0.98 -9.26
CA THR A 231 -21.84 0.08 -8.10
C THR A 231 -20.45 -0.10 -7.46
N HIS A 232 -19.40 -0.14 -8.27
CA HIS A 232 -18.02 -0.22 -7.80
C HIS A 232 -17.66 0.98 -6.91
N THR A 233 -17.87 2.19 -7.40
CA THR A 233 -17.59 3.43 -6.65
C THR A 233 -18.39 3.52 -5.36
N ARG A 234 -19.66 3.11 -5.38
CA ARG A 234 -20.50 3.09 -4.18
C ARG A 234 -19.97 2.14 -3.12
N ILE A 235 -19.59 0.90 -3.50
CA ILE A 235 -18.99 -0.07 -2.58
C ILE A 235 -17.70 0.49 -1.97
N VAL A 236 -16.82 1.05 -2.82
CA VAL A 236 -15.55 1.62 -2.36
C VAL A 236 -15.77 2.74 -1.34
N LEU A 237 -16.65 3.70 -1.64
CA LEU A 237 -16.92 4.84 -0.75
C LEU A 237 -17.50 4.39 0.59
N ILE A 238 -18.53 3.52 0.55
CA ILE A 238 -19.18 3.01 1.78
C ILE A 238 -18.19 2.21 2.63
N THR A 239 -17.46 1.27 2.01
CA THR A 239 -16.50 0.43 2.76
C THR A 239 -15.35 1.27 3.32
N THR A 240 -14.84 2.23 2.55
CA THR A 240 -13.79 3.14 3.03
C THR A 240 -14.28 3.97 4.21
N PHE A 241 -15.47 4.54 4.12
CA PHE A 241 -16.07 5.33 5.21
C PHE A 241 -16.27 4.49 6.48
N ILE A 242 -16.84 3.27 6.35
CA ILE A 242 -17.04 2.36 7.49
C ILE A 242 -15.69 2.03 8.16
N LEU A 243 -14.67 1.69 7.37
CA LEU A 243 -13.35 1.34 7.90
C LEU A 243 -12.68 2.53 8.59
N LEU A 244 -12.75 3.73 8.02
CA LEU A 244 -12.17 4.94 8.63
C LEU A 244 -12.86 5.29 9.95
N VAL A 245 -14.19 5.30 9.97
CA VAL A 245 -14.97 5.65 11.16
C VAL A 245 -14.79 4.58 12.25
N SER A 246 -14.93 3.30 11.90
CA SER A 246 -14.77 2.22 12.89
C SER A 246 -13.34 2.18 13.45
N GLY A 247 -12.31 2.36 12.62
CA GLY A 247 -10.92 2.43 13.08
C GLY A 247 -10.66 3.60 14.02
N ALA A 248 -11.19 4.79 13.70
CA ALA A 248 -11.08 5.96 14.57
C ALA A 248 -11.81 5.74 15.92
N VAL A 249 -13.01 5.16 15.89
CA VAL A 249 -13.80 4.85 17.11
C VAL A 249 -13.06 3.82 17.98
N PHE A 250 -12.55 2.72 17.38
CA PHE A 250 -11.80 1.72 18.14
C PHE A 250 -10.55 2.31 18.78
N THR A 251 -9.75 3.06 18.01
CA THR A 251 -8.55 3.72 18.55
C THR A 251 -8.89 4.69 19.66
N PHE A 252 -9.95 5.50 19.48
CA PHE A 252 -10.39 6.42 20.52
C PHE A 252 -10.79 5.70 21.81
N ILE A 253 -11.59 4.64 21.72
CA ILE A 253 -12.08 3.89 22.90
C ILE A 253 -10.92 3.22 23.65
N LEU A 254 -9.97 2.62 22.92
CA LEU A 254 -8.89 1.84 23.50
C LEU A 254 -7.73 2.69 24.04
N GLU A 255 -7.50 3.88 23.43
CA GLU A 255 -6.35 4.72 23.77
C GLU A 255 -6.72 5.98 24.57
N LYS A 256 -7.99 6.32 24.76
CA LYS A 256 -8.43 7.55 25.43
C LYS A 256 -7.82 7.75 26.84
N ASP A 257 -7.53 6.65 27.53
CA ASP A 257 -6.99 6.63 28.88
C ASP A 257 -5.49 6.25 28.91
N ASN A 258 -4.87 6.04 27.75
CA ASN A 258 -3.44 5.73 27.63
C ASN A 258 -2.60 6.96 27.98
N VAL A 259 -1.81 6.84 29.05
CA VAL A 259 -1.00 7.93 29.64
C VAL A 259 0.03 8.47 28.66
N GLN A 260 0.60 7.60 27.81
CA GLN A 260 1.69 7.98 26.92
C GLN A 260 1.20 8.61 25.61
N ILE A 261 -0.09 8.40 25.24
CA ILE A 261 -0.60 8.80 23.94
C ILE A 261 -1.68 9.88 24.03
N MET A 262 -2.73 9.67 24.86
CA MET A 262 -3.95 10.49 24.77
C MET A 262 -4.51 10.97 26.11
N LYS A 263 -4.06 10.48 27.25
CA LYS A 263 -4.72 10.74 28.55
C LYS A 263 -4.92 12.23 28.82
N ASP A 264 -3.88 13.04 28.60
CA ASP A 264 -3.87 14.45 28.91
C ASP A 264 -4.42 15.34 27.78
N ASP A 265 -4.79 14.74 26.64
CA ASP A 265 -5.32 15.45 25.48
C ASP A 265 -6.78 15.85 25.68
N ASN A 266 -7.17 16.98 25.10
CA ASN A 266 -8.57 17.35 25.00
C ASN A 266 -9.32 16.46 23.97
N ILE A 267 -10.66 16.45 24.02
CA ILE A 267 -11.50 15.60 23.15
C ILE A 267 -11.18 15.82 21.67
N ALA A 268 -10.95 17.05 21.23
CA ALA A 268 -10.67 17.37 19.84
C ALA A 268 -9.31 16.81 19.39
N GLN A 269 -8.29 16.86 20.24
CA GLN A 269 -6.97 16.25 19.99
C GLN A 269 -7.05 14.73 19.95
N LYS A 270 -7.80 14.11 20.86
CA LYS A 270 -8.06 12.65 20.85
C LYS A 270 -8.73 12.21 19.54
N ILE A 271 -9.73 12.95 19.05
CA ILE A 271 -10.41 12.68 17.78
C ILE A 271 -9.42 12.84 16.61
N LEU A 272 -8.60 13.88 16.61
CA LEU A 272 -7.61 14.10 15.55
C LEU A 272 -6.62 12.94 15.47
N LYS A 273 -6.01 12.55 16.59
CA LYS A 273 -5.04 11.46 16.70
C LYS A 273 -5.67 10.11 16.28
N SER A 274 -6.86 9.79 16.78
CA SER A 274 -7.57 8.55 16.45
C SER A 274 -7.95 8.48 14.98
N SER A 275 -8.38 9.60 14.39
CA SER A 275 -8.73 9.69 12.97
C SER A 275 -7.50 9.56 12.08
N PHE A 276 -6.38 10.18 12.48
CA PHE A 276 -5.11 10.06 11.77
C PHE A 276 -4.60 8.62 11.80
N TYR A 277 -4.60 7.99 12.97
CA TYR A 277 -4.16 6.60 13.12
C TYR A 277 -5.03 5.64 12.30
N SER A 278 -6.35 5.79 12.35
CA SER A 278 -7.25 5.01 11.50
C SER A 278 -6.96 5.19 10.00
N THR A 279 -6.59 6.40 9.59
CA THR A 279 -6.28 6.70 8.19
C THR A 279 -4.94 6.11 7.78
N THR A 280 -3.91 6.20 8.63
CA THR A 280 -2.57 5.69 8.32
C THR A 280 -2.54 4.16 8.25
N LEU A 281 -3.36 3.44 9.03
CA LEU A 281 -3.53 1.99 8.94
C LEU A 281 -3.97 1.52 7.54
N ARG A 282 -4.53 2.41 6.73
CA ARG A 282 -4.95 2.10 5.36
C ARG A 282 -3.84 2.30 4.34
N THR A 283 -2.72 1.63 4.60
CA THR A 283 -1.54 1.56 3.74
C THR A 283 -0.80 2.89 3.56
N ALA A 284 -0.75 3.73 4.58
CA ALA A 284 -0.11 5.04 4.47
C ALA A 284 1.20 5.18 5.24
N GLY A 285 1.33 4.59 6.43
CA GLY A 285 2.59 4.43 7.15
C GLY A 285 3.15 5.67 7.84
N PHE A 286 2.41 6.78 7.86
CA PHE A 286 2.84 7.96 8.62
C PHE A 286 2.52 7.79 10.11
N GLU A 287 3.48 8.06 10.96
CA GLU A 287 3.30 8.02 12.41
C GLU A 287 3.08 9.42 12.99
N SER A 288 1.87 9.65 13.50
CA SER A 288 1.56 10.83 14.33
C SER A 288 1.50 10.50 15.83
N ILE A 289 1.45 9.24 16.16
CA ILE A 289 1.55 8.66 17.49
C ILE A 289 2.55 7.51 17.45
N ASP A 290 3.30 7.33 18.53
CA ASP A 290 4.28 6.24 18.61
C ASP A 290 3.55 4.89 18.69
N SER A 291 3.72 4.07 17.65
CA SER A 291 3.08 2.75 17.56
C SER A 291 3.58 1.78 18.64
N THR A 292 4.77 2.02 19.23
CA THR A 292 5.33 1.17 20.28
C THR A 292 4.59 1.33 21.60
N GLU A 293 4.02 2.49 21.85
CA GLU A 293 3.33 2.86 23.09
C GLU A 293 1.83 2.54 23.09
N LEU A 294 1.32 2.02 21.98
CA LEU A 294 -0.08 1.59 21.84
C LEU A 294 -0.38 0.40 22.76
N THR A 295 -1.64 0.33 23.22
CA THR A 295 -2.13 -0.84 23.96
C THR A 295 -2.08 -2.11 23.09
N THR A 296 -1.90 -3.27 23.72
CA THR A 296 -1.87 -4.56 23.02
C THR A 296 -3.14 -4.80 22.21
N ALA A 297 -4.30 -4.36 22.71
CA ALA A 297 -5.57 -4.46 22.02
C ALA A 297 -5.60 -3.62 20.73
N THR A 298 -5.11 -2.38 20.77
CA THR A 298 -5.00 -1.54 19.59
C THR A 298 -4.01 -2.11 18.58
N LYS A 299 -2.84 -2.60 19.02
CA LYS A 299 -1.87 -3.29 18.15
C LYS A 299 -2.53 -4.46 17.42
N PHE A 300 -3.27 -5.31 18.13
CA PHE A 300 -3.95 -6.48 17.55
C PHE A 300 -5.04 -6.08 16.56
N ILE A 301 -5.92 -5.13 16.90
CA ILE A 301 -6.96 -4.65 15.99
C ILE A 301 -6.34 -4.01 14.74
N SER A 302 -5.23 -3.29 14.89
CA SER A 302 -4.50 -2.69 13.77
C SER A 302 -4.07 -3.70 12.71
N LEU A 303 -3.76 -4.97 13.08
CA LEU A 303 -3.45 -6.04 12.12
C LEU A 303 -4.59 -6.24 11.11
N ILE A 304 -5.84 -6.22 11.60
CA ILE A 304 -7.03 -6.39 10.75
C ILE A 304 -7.17 -5.22 9.76
N TYR A 305 -6.97 -3.99 10.23
CA TYR A 305 -7.07 -2.81 9.38
C TYR A 305 -5.92 -2.73 8.37
N MET A 306 -4.69 -3.09 8.76
CA MET A 306 -3.51 -3.15 7.88
C MET A 306 -3.68 -4.20 6.78
N PHE A 307 -4.34 -5.32 7.08
CA PHE A 307 -4.65 -6.37 6.11
C PHE A 307 -5.61 -5.88 5.01
N ILE A 308 -6.54 -4.96 5.36
CA ILE A 308 -7.53 -4.39 4.45
C ILE A 308 -6.98 -3.08 3.89
N GLY A 309 -6.31 -3.16 2.77
CA GLY A 309 -5.73 -2.00 2.08
C GLY A 309 -6.74 -1.11 1.37
N GLY A 310 -6.27 -0.35 0.39
CA GLY A 310 -7.13 0.54 -0.41
C GLY A 310 -7.95 -0.16 -1.48
N SER A 311 -8.59 0.62 -2.36
CA SER A 311 -9.46 0.07 -3.40
C SER A 311 -8.68 -0.47 -4.61
N SER A 312 -9.37 -1.20 -5.47
CA SER A 312 -8.79 -1.66 -6.74
C SER A 312 -8.44 -0.49 -7.65
N GLY A 313 -7.22 -0.50 -8.20
CA GLY A 313 -6.73 0.60 -9.05
C GLY A 313 -6.40 1.87 -8.27
N SER A 314 -5.96 1.74 -7.02
CA SER A 314 -5.42 2.81 -6.18
C SER A 314 -3.91 2.69 -6.02
N THR A 315 -3.31 3.67 -5.38
CA THR A 315 -1.91 3.68 -4.97
C THR A 315 -1.61 2.70 -3.83
N ALA A 316 -2.61 2.31 -3.04
CA ALA A 316 -2.53 1.43 -1.88
C ALA A 316 -2.29 -0.06 -2.24
N GLY A 317 -1.62 -0.82 -1.37
CA GLY A 317 -1.41 -2.27 -1.49
C GLY A 317 -2.43 -3.12 -0.72
N GLY A 318 -2.02 -4.26 -0.21
CA GLY A 318 -2.83 -5.17 0.58
C GLY A 318 -4.04 -5.77 -0.14
N ILE A 319 -4.94 -6.41 0.64
CA ILE A 319 -6.22 -6.88 0.12
C ILE A 319 -7.13 -5.69 -0.18
N LYS A 320 -7.69 -5.67 -1.38
CA LYS A 320 -8.51 -4.54 -1.83
C LYS A 320 -9.84 -4.45 -1.07
N THR A 321 -10.27 -3.23 -0.74
CA THR A 321 -11.54 -2.98 -0.06
C THR A 321 -12.72 -3.64 -0.76
N THR A 322 -12.71 -3.69 -2.10
CA THR A 322 -13.76 -4.36 -2.89
C THR A 322 -13.74 -5.86 -2.71
N THR A 323 -12.56 -6.49 -2.58
CA THR A 323 -12.41 -7.92 -2.31
C THR A 323 -12.98 -8.26 -0.93
N PHE A 324 -12.61 -7.48 0.08
CA PHE A 324 -13.13 -7.62 1.44
C PHE A 324 -14.64 -7.43 1.49
N ALA A 325 -15.16 -6.35 0.89
CA ALA A 325 -16.60 -6.07 0.85
C ALA A 325 -17.41 -7.19 0.19
N ILE A 326 -16.92 -7.74 -0.93
CA ILE A 326 -17.58 -8.84 -1.64
C ILE A 326 -17.63 -10.09 -0.77
N ILE A 327 -16.58 -10.42 -0.03
CA ILE A 327 -16.55 -11.57 0.89
C ILE A 327 -17.54 -11.38 2.00
N ILE A 328 -17.56 -10.22 2.67
CA ILE A 328 -18.53 -9.94 3.75
C ILE A 328 -19.97 -10.02 3.23
N LEU A 329 -20.26 -9.45 2.07
CA LEU A 329 -21.60 -9.50 1.47
C LEU A 329 -21.98 -10.92 1.06
N MET A 330 -21.03 -11.75 0.64
CA MET A 330 -21.26 -13.17 0.35
C MET A 330 -21.64 -13.92 1.63
N VAL A 331 -20.89 -13.74 2.71
CA VAL A 331 -21.17 -14.37 4.01
C VAL A 331 -22.55 -13.94 4.53
N ILE A 332 -22.86 -12.64 4.51
CA ILE A 332 -24.17 -12.13 4.93
C ILE A 332 -25.30 -12.70 4.06
N SER A 333 -25.08 -12.80 2.73
CA SER A 333 -26.08 -13.37 1.81
C SER A 333 -26.35 -14.84 2.11
N TYR A 334 -25.30 -15.61 2.35
CA TYR A 334 -25.40 -17.04 2.71
C TYR A 334 -26.13 -17.24 4.05
N LEU A 335 -25.75 -16.48 5.09
CA LEU A 335 -26.42 -16.54 6.41
C LEU A 335 -27.90 -16.15 6.36
N LYS A 336 -28.32 -15.38 5.35
CA LYS A 336 -29.73 -15.04 5.10
C LYS A 336 -30.45 -16.09 4.25
N GLY A 337 -29.82 -17.21 3.92
CA GLY A 337 -30.39 -18.26 3.08
C GLY A 337 -30.55 -17.92 1.60
N ASN A 338 -29.84 -16.89 1.12
CA ASN A 338 -29.90 -16.52 -0.29
C ASN A 338 -28.84 -17.31 -1.10
N GLU A 339 -29.25 -17.99 -2.16
CA GLU A 339 -28.33 -18.68 -3.08
C GLU A 339 -27.35 -17.73 -3.79
N ASN A 340 -27.69 -16.47 -3.96
CA ASN A 340 -26.93 -15.53 -4.74
C ASN A 340 -26.59 -14.26 -3.96
N THR A 341 -25.35 -13.80 -4.08
CA THR A 341 -24.94 -12.51 -3.54
C THR A 341 -25.47 -11.39 -4.46
N ILE A 342 -26.34 -10.55 -3.91
CA ILE A 342 -26.98 -9.44 -4.64
C ILE A 342 -26.46 -8.11 -4.08
N ILE A 343 -25.97 -7.25 -4.95
CA ILE A 343 -25.56 -5.89 -4.63
C ILE A 343 -26.34 -4.92 -5.52
N ASN A 344 -27.04 -3.99 -4.92
CA ASN A 344 -27.78 -2.95 -5.64
C ASN A 344 -28.71 -3.54 -6.75
N LYS A 345 -29.47 -4.58 -6.42
CA LYS A 345 -30.37 -5.33 -7.32
C LYS A 345 -29.66 -6.04 -8.49
N ARG A 346 -28.35 -6.26 -8.40
CA ARG A 346 -27.56 -7.00 -9.40
C ARG A 346 -26.85 -8.18 -8.75
N LYS A 347 -26.89 -9.35 -9.41
CA LYS A 347 -26.16 -10.55 -8.97
C LYS A 347 -24.67 -10.37 -9.20
N VAL A 348 -23.86 -10.68 -8.18
CA VAL A 348 -22.40 -10.73 -8.29
C VAL A 348 -22.01 -12.01 -9.08
N PRO A 349 -21.22 -11.91 -10.15
CA PRO A 349 -20.79 -13.09 -10.89
C PRO A 349 -19.96 -14.04 -10.00
N GLN A 350 -20.25 -15.35 -10.06
CA GLN A 350 -19.54 -16.37 -9.28
C GLN A 350 -18.02 -16.35 -9.49
N ARG A 351 -17.56 -16.00 -10.72
CA ARG A 351 -16.14 -15.84 -11.00
C ARG A 351 -15.46 -14.80 -10.11
N LEU A 352 -16.16 -13.71 -9.76
CA LEU A 352 -15.61 -12.69 -8.85
C LEU A 352 -15.59 -13.18 -7.41
N LEU A 353 -16.61 -13.92 -6.97
CA LEU A 353 -16.65 -14.54 -5.63
C LEU A 353 -15.51 -15.55 -5.46
N LYS A 354 -15.36 -16.50 -6.39
CA LYS A 354 -14.25 -17.47 -6.38
C LYS A 354 -12.89 -16.76 -6.35
N ARG A 355 -12.71 -15.70 -7.16
CA ARG A 355 -11.47 -14.92 -7.17
C ARG A 355 -11.20 -14.24 -5.82
N ALA A 356 -12.24 -13.68 -5.18
CA ALA A 356 -12.10 -13.01 -3.89
C ALA A 356 -11.68 -13.99 -2.79
N ILE A 357 -12.30 -15.19 -2.74
CA ILE A 357 -11.96 -16.26 -1.79
C ILE A 357 -10.50 -16.71 -1.99
N VAL A 358 -10.08 -16.97 -3.23
CA VAL A 358 -8.70 -17.39 -3.53
C VAL A 358 -7.70 -16.33 -3.10
N VAL A 359 -7.96 -15.03 -3.37
CA VAL A 359 -7.09 -13.94 -2.90
C VAL A 359 -6.96 -13.96 -1.40
N MET A 360 -8.08 -14.04 -0.67
CA MET A 360 -8.10 -14.05 0.80
C MET A 360 -7.26 -15.21 1.34
N PHE A 361 -7.56 -16.44 0.88
CA PHE A 361 -6.91 -17.64 1.37
C PHE A 361 -5.40 -17.64 1.11
N VAL A 362 -4.98 -17.31 -0.12
CA VAL A 362 -3.55 -17.23 -0.47
C VAL A 362 -2.83 -16.14 0.31
N SER A 363 -3.49 -14.99 0.55
CA SER A 363 -2.90 -13.92 1.34
C SER A 363 -2.66 -14.33 2.79
N VAL A 364 -3.64 -14.94 3.44
CA VAL A 364 -3.50 -15.46 4.81
C VAL A 364 -2.40 -16.52 4.88
N PHE A 365 -2.35 -17.43 3.91
CA PHE A 365 -1.30 -18.46 3.83
C PHE A 365 0.10 -17.83 3.74
N ILE A 366 0.30 -16.83 2.88
CA ILE A 366 1.59 -16.13 2.73
C ILE A 366 1.98 -15.44 4.04
N ILE A 367 1.04 -14.77 4.71
CA ILE A 367 1.29 -14.12 6.00
C ILE A 367 1.74 -15.14 7.04
N ILE A 368 1.01 -16.27 7.20
CA ILE A 368 1.37 -17.33 8.17
C ILE A 368 2.77 -17.87 7.90
N VAL A 369 3.08 -18.23 6.64
CA VAL A 369 4.42 -18.73 6.27
C VAL A 369 5.49 -17.70 6.55
N SER A 370 5.22 -16.42 6.31
CA SER A 370 6.17 -15.34 6.56
C SER A 370 6.40 -15.08 8.05
N ILE A 371 5.36 -15.17 8.88
CA ILE A 371 5.47 -15.08 10.35
C ILE A 371 6.35 -16.20 10.88
N VAL A 372 6.09 -17.45 10.47
CA VAL A 372 6.91 -18.60 10.87
C VAL A 372 8.37 -18.43 10.42
N GLY A 373 8.59 -18.03 9.16
CA GLY A 373 9.92 -17.79 8.62
C GLY A 373 10.66 -16.68 9.39
N LEU A 374 9.98 -15.58 9.70
CA LEU A 374 10.58 -14.46 10.43
C LEU A 374 10.87 -14.84 11.90
N SER A 375 9.97 -15.57 12.56
CA SER A 375 10.22 -16.08 13.92
C SER A 375 11.50 -16.94 13.96
N ILE A 376 11.63 -17.90 13.06
CA ILE A 376 12.82 -18.76 13.00
C ILE A 376 14.10 -17.95 12.77
N THR A 377 14.08 -16.97 11.86
CA THR A 377 15.30 -16.19 11.53
C THR A 377 15.72 -15.24 12.65
N GLU A 378 14.79 -14.70 13.41
CA GLU A 378 15.10 -13.77 14.50
C GLU A 378 15.41 -14.53 15.81
N ASP A 379 14.82 -15.70 16.06
CA ASP A 379 15.20 -16.59 17.18
C ASP A 379 16.65 -17.09 17.04
N ILE A 380 17.07 -17.54 15.84
CA ILE A 380 18.46 -17.93 15.56
C ILE A 380 19.41 -16.77 15.82
N LYS A 381 19.03 -15.54 15.46
CA LYS A 381 19.85 -14.36 15.72
C LYS A 381 20.01 -14.07 17.21
N ALA A 382 18.95 -14.21 17.99
CA ALA A 382 18.98 -14.00 19.43
C ALA A 382 19.93 -15.01 20.11
N GLU A 383 19.89 -16.27 19.71
CA GLU A 383 20.74 -17.33 20.26
C GLU A 383 22.25 -17.13 19.97
N HIS A 384 22.59 -16.53 18.81
CA HIS A 384 24.00 -16.30 18.43
C HIS A 384 24.58 -14.97 18.91
N THR A 385 23.81 -14.07 19.48
CA THR A 385 24.26 -12.71 19.86
C THR A 385 24.44 -12.50 21.37
N LEU A 386 24.21 -13.51 22.20
CA LEU A 386 24.41 -13.39 23.66
C LEU A 386 25.84 -13.76 24.06
N PRO A 387 26.70 -12.77 24.39
CA PRO A 387 27.45 -12.76 25.62
C PRO A 387 26.91 -11.68 26.57
N GLU A 388 26.82 -12.08 27.80
CA GLU A 388 26.55 -11.36 29.03
C GLU A 388 27.00 -9.88 29.02
N ALA A 389 26.24 -8.93 28.59
CA ALA A 389 26.26 -7.50 29.03
C ALA A 389 25.46 -6.64 28.07
N GLU A 390 24.38 -6.19 28.56
CA GLU A 390 23.58 -5.00 28.28
C GLU A 390 22.08 -5.30 28.16
N THR A 391 21.45 -5.20 29.30
CA THR A 391 20.01 -5.27 29.57
C THR A 391 19.26 -4.04 29.00
N SER A 392 19.23 -3.86 27.70
CA SER A 392 18.38 -2.84 27.07
C SER A 392 17.87 -3.22 25.67
N VAL A 393 18.10 -4.43 25.20
CA VAL A 393 17.47 -4.92 23.96
C VAL A 393 16.11 -5.48 24.34
N ARG A 394 15.04 -4.73 24.05
CA ARG A 394 13.67 -5.20 24.17
C ARG A 394 13.56 -6.50 23.34
N ASP A 395 13.30 -7.61 24.03
CA ASP A 395 13.07 -8.88 23.36
C ASP A 395 11.98 -8.72 22.31
N VAL A 396 12.22 -9.23 21.10
CA VAL A 396 11.26 -9.16 20.01
C VAL A 396 10.04 -9.98 20.42
N SER A 397 8.92 -9.31 20.70
CA SER A 397 7.68 -9.98 21.05
C SER A 397 7.08 -10.64 19.80
N PHE A 398 6.39 -11.76 20.00
CA PHE A 398 5.63 -12.43 18.94
C PHE A 398 4.65 -11.47 18.25
N LEU A 399 4.04 -10.56 18.99
CA LEU A 399 3.16 -9.53 18.43
C LEU A 399 3.92 -8.55 17.52
N ASP A 400 5.19 -8.24 17.81
CA ASP A 400 6.00 -7.37 16.97
C ASP A 400 6.26 -7.99 15.60
N ILE A 401 6.50 -9.32 15.56
CA ILE A 401 6.65 -10.09 14.31
C ILE A 401 5.35 -10.07 13.49
N PHE A 402 4.19 -10.29 14.15
CA PHE A 402 2.89 -10.20 13.49
C PHE A 402 2.67 -8.81 12.89
N TYR A 403 2.93 -7.77 13.68
CA TYR A 403 2.73 -6.39 13.27
C TYR A 403 3.58 -6.05 12.04
N GLU A 404 4.84 -6.45 12.05
CA GLU A 404 5.77 -6.22 10.94
C GLU A 404 5.33 -6.94 9.66
N VAL A 405 4.96 -8.23 9.74
CA VAL A 405 4.54 -9.00 8.57
C VAL A 405 3.21 -8.48 8.01
N PHE A 406 2.24 -8.12 8.88
CA PHE A 406 0.97 -7.54 8.42
C PHE A 406 1.18 -6.15 7.81
N SER A 407 2.04 -5.32 8.38
CA SER A 407 2.43 -4.03 7.85
C SER A 407 3.12 -4.17 6.49
N ALA A 408 4.06 -5.11 6.36
CA ALA A 408 4.74 -5.40 5.11
C ALA A 408 3.77 -5.91 4.02
N PHE A 409 2.90 -6.87 4.36
CA PHE A 409 1.92 -7.43 3.42
C PHE A 409 0.86 -6.39 3.02
N GLY A 410 0.35 -5.65 4.00
CA GLY A 410 -0.56 -4.52 3.76
C GLY A 410 0.08 -3.38 2.97
N THR A 411 1.42 -3.36 2.89
CA THR A 411 2.21 -2.21 2.43
C THR A 411 1.83 -0.94 3.21
N VAL A 412 1.79 -1.05 4.54
CA VAL A 412 1.36 0.02 5.44
C VAL A 412 2.53 0.91 5.85
N GLY A 413 3.62 0.30 6.35
CA GLY A 413 4.83 1.02 6.74
C GLY A 413 4.98 1.32 8.22
N LEU A 414 3.97 1.05 9.05
CA LEU A 414 4.07 1.16 10.49
C LEU A 414 4.89 0.01 11.07
N THR A 415 5.70 0.28 12.09
CA THR A 415 6.53 -0.70 12.76
C THR A 415 6.49 -0.53 14.28
N LEU A 416 6.76 -1.60 15.01
CA LEU A 416 7.01 -1.55 16.45
C LEU A 416 8.51 -1.45 16.78
N GLY A 417 9.32 -0.95 15.81
CA GLY A 417 10.74 -0.69 15.98
C GLY A 417 11.65 -1.89 15.71
N ILE A 418 11.13 -2.98 15.12
CA ILE A 418 11.93 -4.18 14.82
C ILE A 418 12.61 -4.12 13.44
N THR A 419 12.10 -3.36 12.48
CA THR A 419 12.62 -3.29 11.10
C THR A 419 14.14 -3.05 11.02
N PRO A 420 14.74 -2.06 11.73
CA PRO A 420 16.19 -1.83 11.70
C PRO A 420 16.99 -2.98 12.31
N LYS A 421 16.38 -3.71 13.25
CA LYS A 421 17.02 -4.79 14.02
C LYS A 421 16.99 -6.14 13.32
N LEU A 422 16.20 -6.29 12.26
CA LEU A 422 16.07 -7.57 11.54
C LEU A 422 17.41 -8.10 11.02
N SER A 423 17.53 -9.42 11.03
CA SER A 423 18.60 -10.15 10.37
C SER A 423 18.57 -9.94 8.85
N VAL A 424 19.64 -10.26 8.15
CA VAL A 424 19.65 -10.19 6.67
C VAL A 424 18.57 -11.10 6.09
N ALA A 425 18.37 -12.28 6.65
CA ALA A 425 17.34 -13.22 6.24
C ALA A 425 15.93 -12.65 6.51
N GLY A 426 15.70 -12.08 7.68
CA GLY A 426 14.44 -11.41 8.02
C GLY A 426 14.13 -10.24 7.08
N LYS A 427 15.12 -9.40 6.76
CA LYS A 427 14.98 -8.32 5.76
C LYS A 427 14.57 -8.86 4.39
N ILE A 428 15.14 -9.99 3.93
CA ILE A 428 14.77 -10.62 2.66
C ILE A 428 13.34 -11.14 2.70
N ILE A 429 12.90 -11.77 3.80
CA ILE A 429 11.51 -12.22 3.97
C ILE A 429 10.56 -11.03 3.88
N ILE A 430 10.81 -9.95 4.61
CA ILE A 430 9.97 -8.75 4.61
C ILE A 430 9.95 -8.09 3.21
N MET A 431 11.08 -7.99 2.50
CA MET A 431 11.10 -7.49 1.11
C MET A 431 10.21 -8.32 0.20
N PHE A 432 10.23 -9.65 0.34
CA PHE A 432 9.37 -10.54 -0.44
C PHE A 432 7.89 -10.36 -0.11
N VAL A 433 7.56 -10.18 1.17
CA VAL A 433 6.18 -9.91 1.62
C VAL A 433 5.66 -8.58 1.07
N MET A 434 6.45 -7.50 1.15
CA MET A 434 6.12 -6.19 0.57
C MET A 434 5.86 -6.30 -0.93
N PHE A 435 6.71 -7.04 -1.64
CA PHE A 435 6.58 -7.25 -3.08
C PHE A 435 5.28 -7.99 -3.46
N ILE A 436 4.91 -9.04 -2.70
CA ILE A 436 3.65 -9.77 -2.91
C ILE A 436 2.46 -8.89 -2.56
N GLY A 437 2.51 -8.16 -1.46
CA GLY A 437 1.47 -7.24 -1.02
C GLY A 437 1.16 -6.17 -2.07
N ARG A 438 2.21 -5.65 -2.73
CA ARG A 438 2.07 -4.62 -3.78
C ARG A 438 1.47 -5.15 -5.07
N LEU A 439 2.01 -6.24 -5.62
CA LEU A 439 1.57 -6.80 -6.90
C LEU A 439 0.27 -7.59 -6.80
N GLY A 440 -0.02 -8.08 -5.61
CA GLY A 440 -1.11 -8.98 -5.31
C GLY A 440 -0.78 -10.46 -5.63
N PRO A 441 -1.25 -11.40 -4.79
CA PRO A 441 -0.88 -12.82 -4.86
C PRO A 441 -1.28 -13.49 -6.18
N ILE A 442 -2.42 -13.10 -6.78
CA ILE A 442 -2.86 -13.66 -8.06
C ILE A 442 -1.94 -13.26 -9.22
N THR A 443 -1.44 -12.02 -9.24
CA THR A 443 -0.54 -11.56 -10.30
C THR A 443 0.76 -12.36 -10.29
N ILE A 444 1.31 -12.60 -9.10
CA ILE A 444 2.52 -13.40 -8.91
C ILE A 444 2.26 -14.85 -9.29
N SER A 445 1.13 -15.43 -8.86
CA SER A 445 0.76 -16.79 -9.24
C SER A 445 0.68 -16.96 -10.77
N TYR A 446 0.11 -16.01 -11.49
CA TYR A 446 0.06 -16.04 -12.96
C TYR A 446 1.42 -15.80 -13.64
N ALA A 447 2.35 -15.14 -12.98
CA ALA A 447 3.70 -14.97 -13.51
C ALA A 447 4.53 -16.27 -13.38
N VAL A 448 4.33 -17.03 -12.29
CA VAL A 448 5.07 -18.25 -11.96
C VAL A 448 4.42 -19.50 -12.60
N LEU A 449 3.10 -19.64 -12.47
CA LEU A 449 2.39 -20.83 -12.93
C LEU A 449 2.12 -20.77 -14.45
N LYS A 450 2.58 -21.77 -15.18
CA LYS A 450 2.20 -21.95 -16.58
C LYS A 450 0.71 -22.30 -16.66
N LYS A 451 -0.05 -21.49 -17.41
CA LYS A 451 -1.46 -21.76 -17.67
C LYS A 451 -1.58 -23.12 -18.41
N ASP A 452 -2.15 -24.11 -17.75
CA ASP A 452 -2.42 -25.38 -18.39
C ASP A 452 -3.49 -25.21 -19.49
N LYS A 453 -3.08 -25.43 -20.73
CA LYS A 453 -3.96 -25.30 -21.89
C LYS A 453 -4.79 -26.56 -22.13
N ARG A 454 -4.51 -27.67 -21.44
CA ARG A 454 -5.07 -28.98 -21.73
C ARG A 454 -6.55 -29.16 -21.33
N ASN A 455 -7.03 -28.39 -20.31
CA ASN A 455 -8.38 -28.58 -19.77
C ASN A 455 -9.46 -27.64 -20.34
N LYS A 456 -9.28 -27.06 -21.52
CA LYS A 456 -10.33 -26.27 -22.13
C LYS A 456 -11.31 -27.20 -22.86
N GLY A 457 -12.41 -27.55 -22.20
CA GLY A 457 -13.53 -28.26 -22.82
C GLY A 457 -13.97 -29.55 -22.12
N ILE A 458 -13.19 -30.10 -21.20
CA ILE A 458 -13.60 -31.26 -20.43
C ILE A 458 -14.53 -30.80 -19.31
N LYS A 459 -15.79 -31.23 -19.34
CA LYS A 459 -16.73 -31.06 -18.22
C LYS A 459 -16.67 -32.34 -17.42
N TYR A 460 -16.29 -32.24 -16.16
CA TYR A 460 -16.37 -33.33 -15.20
C TYR A 460 -17.74 -33.34 -14.54
N PRO A 461 -18.33 -34.52 -14.23
CA PRO A 461 -19.56 -34.61 -13.45
C PRO A 461 -19.37 -33.98 -12.08
N GLU A 462 -20.45 -33.48 -11.50
CA GLU A 462 -20.44 -32.94 -10.16
C GLU A 462 -20.31 -34.11 -9.15
N CYS A 463 -19.60 -33.86 -8.05
CA CYS A 463 -19.39 -34.85 -7.00
C CYS A 463 -20.41 -34.56 -5.88
N ASP A 464 -21.46 -35.36 -5.83
CA ASP A 464 -22.55 -35.18 -4.88
C ASP A 464 -22.26 -35.79 -3.47
N ASP A 465 -21.12 -36.52 -3.36
CA ASP A 465 -20.74 -37.25 -2.14
C ASP A 465 -19.92 -36.42 -1.15
N LEU A 466 -19.58 -35.15 -1.48
CA LEU A 466 -18.76 -34.29 -0.62
C LEU A 466 -19.64 -33.60 0.42
N ILE A 467 -19.38 -33.91 1.69
CA ILE A 467 -20.03 -33.26 2.84
C ILE A 467 -19.07 -32.15 3.34
N VAL A 468 -19.59 -30.94 3.42
CA VAL A 468 -18.89 -29.79 4.02
C VAL A 468 -19.58 -29.49 5.35
N GLY A 469 -18.81 -29.56 6.46
CA GLY A 469 -19.30 -29.35 7.84
C GLY A 469 -19.65 -27.89 8.14
#